data_c495e9d1acb7d62718fa054119a67215
#
_entry.id   c495e9d1acb7d62718fa054119a67215
#
_cell.length_a   1.000
_cell.length_b   1.000
_cell.length_c   1.000
_cell.angle_alpha   90.00
_cell.angle_beta   90.00
_cell.angle_gamma   90.00
#
_symmetry.space_group_name_H-M   'P 1'
#
loop_
_entity.id
_entity.type
_entity.pdbx_description
1 polymer ?
#
loop_
_entity_poly.entity_id
_entity_poly.type
_entity_poly.pdbx_seq_one_letter_code
_entity_poly.pdbx_strand_id
1 'polypeptide(L)'
;ARSKRPTSRSTGNGGLNCYKSLLSGYHYRWLNRESVRSFYYEDVERLPQYITEDALRERASELPNIRWMSNHEAVSCANEDKFATILVRDRETNSTAELRARFLVGCDGSHSVIRRSANISQTMNDHDRKMALVVFRSPDLDQLLSELPFSAFYNALDPKLEGYWKFVGRVNSDGEWFFHAPVPQNATKDNFDFPGYLHET
;
A
#
# COMPACT_ATOMS: atom_id res chain seq x y z
N ALA A 1 -24.32 13.98 13.61
CA ALA A 1 -24.02 12.63 14.13
C ALA A 1 -22.55 12.36 13.82
N ARG A 2 -21.72 12.18 14.86
CA ARG A 2 -20.34 11.73 14.66
C ARG A 2 -20.42 10.28 14.20
N SER A 3 -20.01 10.02 12.95
CA SER A 3 -19.79 8.68 12.43
C SER A 3 -18.97 7.89 13.46
N LYS A 4 -19.39 6.69 13.81
CA LYS A 4 -18.63 5.78 14.66
C LYS A 4 -17.31 5.50 13.93
N ARG A 5 -16.20 6.00 14.45
CA ARG A 5 -14.87 5.62 13.97
C ARG A 5 -14.77 4.10 14.00
N PRO A 6 -14.25 3.47 12.95
CA PRO A 6 -14.02 2.05 12.96
C PRO A 6 -13.20 1.68 14.19
N THR A 7 -13.63 0.66 14.93
CA THR A 7 -12.96 0.16 16.13
C THR A 7 -11.74 -0.72 15.81
N SER A 8 -11.16 -0.57 14.63
CA SER A 8 -9.91 -1.24 14.29
C SER A 8 -8.82 -0.67 15.21
N ARG A 9 -8.30 -1.51 16.09
CA ARG A 9 -7.15 -1.16 16.92
C ARG A 9 -5.99 -0.84 15.99
N SER A 10 -5.24 0.22 16.29
CA SER A 10 -3.98 0.52 15.63
C SER A 10 -3.11 -0.74 15.58
N THR A 11 -2.57 -1.07 14.42
CA THR A 11 -1.66 -2.22 14.26
C THR A 11 -0.30 -2.00 14.91
N GLY A 12 -0.17 -0.98 15.74
CA GLY A 12 1.06 -0.56 16.39
C GLY A 12 1.85 0.44 15.54
N ASN A 13 2.90 0.97 16.12
CA ASN A 13 3.79 1.93 15.50
C ASN A 13 5.23 1.45 15.56
N GLY A 14 5.98 1.75 14.51
CA GLY A 14 7.38 1.38 14.40
C GLY A 14 7.60 -0.02 13.87
N GLY A 15 8.86 -0.32 13.65
CA GLY A 15 9.33 -1.59 13.11
C GLY A 15 10.42 -2.20 13.95
N LEU A 16 10.62 -3.49 13.75
CA LEU A 16 11.69 -4.26 14.34
C LEU A 16 12.55 -4.85 13.22
N ASN A 17 13.85 -4.68 13.31
CA ASN A 17 14.81 -5.37 12.46
C ASN A 17 15.31 -6.62 13.18
N CYS A 18 15.22 -7.76 12.53
CA CYS A 18 15.67 -9.06 12.99
C CYS A 18 16.76 -9.59 12.06
N TYR A 19 17.80 -10.18 12.60
CA TYR A 19 18.91 -10.68 11.80
C TYR A 19 18.62 -12.11 11.29
N LYS A 20 18.61 -12.27 9.98
CA LYS A 20 18.30 -13.50 9.22
C LYS A 20 16.84 -13.94 9.26
N SER A 21 16.22 -14.04 10.41
CA SER A 21 14.84 -14.48 10.55
C SER A 21 14.09 -13.66 11.60
N LEU A 22 12.77 -13.71 11.58
CA LEU A 22 11.91 -13.03 12.55
C LEU A 22 12.11 -13.56 13.99
N LEU A 23 12.46 -14.84 14.13
CA LEU A 23 12.69 -15.47 15.44
C LEU A 23 14.15 -15.37 15.90
N SER A 24 14.95 -14.51 15.28
CA SER A 24 16.33 -14.29 15.68
C SER A 24 16.40 -13.68 17.08
N GLY A 25 17.31 -14.21 17.91
CA GLY A 25 17.65 -13.58 19.22
C GLY A 25 18.34 -12.21 19.10
N TYR A 26 18.78 -11.84 17.90
CA TYR A 26 19.36 -10.51 17.64
C TYR A 26 18.37 -9.65 16.86
N HIS A 27 17.84 -8.64 17.54
CA HIS A 27 16.90 -7.69 16.97
C HIS A 27 17.09 -6.29 17.56
N TYR A 28 16.65 -5.26 16.82
CA TYR A 28 16.65 -3.87 17.30
C TYR A 28 15.48 -3.10 16.70
N ARG A 29 15.00 -2.12 17.45
CA ARG A 29 13.91 -1.25 16.99
C ARG A 29 14.40 -0.33 15.87
N TRP A 30 13.65 -0.30 14.81
CA TRP A 30 13.77 0.68 13.73
C TRP A 30 12.65 1.71 13.86
N LEU A 31 12.97 2.97 13.67
CA LEU A 31 12.06 4.11 13.88
C LEU A 31 11.56 4.16 15.36
N ASN A 32 12.47 4.50 16.26
CA ASN A 32 12.07 4.80 17.62
C ASN A 32 11.20 6.05 17.64
N ARG A 33 9.91 5.85 17.96
CA ARG A 33 8.88 6.89 17.96
C ARG A 33 9.23 8.05 18.89
N GLU A 34 9.78 7.78 20.05
CA GLU A 34 10.15 8.80 21.04
C GLU A 34 11.20 9.78 20.49
N SER A 35 12.19 9.27 19.78
CA SER A 35 13.27 10.11 19.22
C SER A 35 12.80 11.04 18.10
N VAL A 36 11.70 10.75 17.44
CA VAL A 36 11.17 11.53 16.32
C VAL A 36 9.86 12.24 16.60
N ARG A 37 9.28 12.04 17.80
CA ARG A 37 7.97 12.58 18.18
C ARG A 37 7.89 14.10 18.01
N SER A 38 8.96 14.82 18.32
CA SER A 38 9.02 16.28 18.23
C SER A 38 8.92 16.83 16.80
N PHE A 39 9.11 15.96 15.79
CA PHE A 39 9.01 16.34 14.38
C PHE A 39 7.60 16.15 13.80
N TYR A 40 6.66 15.58 14.56
CA TYR A 40 5.30 15.34 14.11
C TYR A 40 4.30 16.23 14.85
N TYR A 41 3.35 16.78 14.10
CA TYR A 41 2.24 17.53 14.68
C TYR A 41 1.28 16.58 15.42
N GLU A 42 0.91 15.48 14.75
CA GLU A 42 0.06 14.41 15.30
C GLU A 42 0.80 13.07 15.31
N ASP A 43 0.33 12.17 16.14
CA ASP A 43 0.85 10.82 16.16
C ASP A 43 0.48 10.05 14.89
N VAL A 44 1.46 9.29 14.38
CA VAL A 44 1.23 8.40 13.24
C VAL A 44 0.41 7.20 13.70
N GLU A 45 -0.75 7.02 13.10
CA GLU A 45 -1.57 5.83 13.24
C GLU A 45 -1.53 5.01 11.96
N ARG A 46 -1.37 3.69 12.10
CA ARG A 46 -1.45 2.77 10.97
C ARG A 46 -2.83 2.14 10.95
N LEU A 47 -3.53 2.37 9.86
CA LEU A 47 -4.81 1.75 9.55
C LEU A 47 -4.68 0.95 8.26
N PRO A 48 -5.43 -0.14 8.10
CA PRO A 48 -5.60 -0.76 6.81
C PRO A 48 -6.06 0.26 5.77
N GLN A 49 -5.48 0.21 4.58
CA GLN A 49 -5.76 1.18 3.52
C GLN A 49 -7.26 1.27 3.20
N TYR A 50 -7.95 0.12 3.15
CA TYR A 50 -9.38 0.07 2.85
C TYR A 50 -10.23 0.84 3.87
N ILE A 51 -9.86 0.86 5.16
CA ILE A 51 -10.58 1.65 6.18
C ILE A 51 -10.43 3.15 5.91
N THR A 52 -9.22 3.57 5.53
CA THR A 52 -8.97 4.97 5.16
C THR A 52 -9.75 5.36 3.91
N GLU A 53 -9.76 4.50 2.91
CA GLU A 53 -10.50 4.72 1.67
C GLU A 53 -12.02 4.82 1.92
N ASP A 54 -12.58 3.93 2.75
CA ASP A 54 -14.00 3.95 3.09
C ASP A 54 -14.39 5.23 3.82
N ALA A 55 -13.58 5.68 4.77
CA ALA A 55 -13.82 6.94 5.47
C ALA A 55 -13.76 8.16 4.53
N LEU A 56 -12.84 8.15 3.57
CA LEU A 56 -12.74 9.20 2.55
C LEU A 56 -13.92 9.18 1.58
N ARG A 57 -14.38 8.00 1.15
CA ARG A 57 -15.56 7.84 0.28
C ARG A 57 -16.83 8.29 0.99
N GLU A 58 -17.01 7.88 2.26
CA GLU A 58 -18.14 8.34 3.09
C GLU A 58 -18.14 9.87 3.17
N ARG A 59 -17.00 10.46 3.50
CA ARG A 59 -16.89 11.92 3.57
C ARG A 59 -17.15 12.60 2.23
N ALA A 60 -16.65 12.05 1.14
CA ALA A 60 -16.89 12.61 -0.19
C ALA A 60 -18.38 12.58 -0.56
N SER A 61 -19.11 11.54 -0.16
CA SER A 61 -20.54 11.43 -0.44
C SER A 61 -21.42 12.43 0.32
N GLU A 62 -20.92 12.95 1.45
CA GLU A 62 -21.61 14.00 2.24
C GLU A 62 -21.45 15.40 1.64
N LEU A 63 -20.52 15.61 0.72
CA LEU A 63 -20.18 16.91 0.19
C LEU A 63 -20.92 17.18 -1.13
N PRO A 64 -21.82 18.16 -1.20
CA PRO A 64 -22.69 18.40 -2.37
C PRO A 64 -21.91 18.86 -3.60
N ASN A 65 -20.69 19.33 -3.43
CA ASN A 65 -19.80 19.77 -4.50
C ASN A 65 -18.89 18.64 -5.05
N ILE A 66 -19.01 17.42 -4.54
CA ILE A 66 -18.29 16.23 -5.03
C ILE A 66 -19.26 15.31 -5.76
N ARG A 67 -18.95 14.99 -7.00
CA ARG A 67 -19.61 13.92 -7.75
C ARG A 67 -18.69 12.71 -7.82
N TRP A 68 -19.06 11.66 -7.11
CA TRP A 68 -18.36 10.39 -7.14
C TRP A 68 -18.90 9.52 -8.28
N MET A 69 -18.00 8.96 -9.10
CA MET A 69 -18.35 8.09 -10.22
C MET A 69 -17.62 6.75 -10.06
N SER A 70 -18.23 5.81 -9.36
CA SER A 70 -17.73 4.43 -9.25
C SER A 70 -17.85 3.71 -10.59
N ASN A 71 -17.07 2.63 -10.76
CA ASN A 71 -17.08 1.78 -11.95
C ASN A 71 -16.80 2.49 -13.27
N HIS A 72 -16.23 3.70 -13.22
CA HIS A 72 -15.82 4.44 -14.41
C HIS A 72 -14.32 4.38 -14.59
N GLU A 73 -13.89 4.19 -15.82
CA GLU A 73 -12.51 4.13 -16.23
C GLU A 73 -12.16 5.34 -17.10
N ALA A 74 -11.07 6.03 -16.76
CA ALA A 74 -10.50 7.04 -17.63
C ALA A 74 -9.85 6.36 -18.86
N VAL A 75 -10.32 6.68 -20.04
CA VAL A 75 -9.84 6.10 -21.30
C VAL A 75 -8.76 6.97 -21.94
N SER A 76 -9.00 8.26 -21.99
CA SER A 76 -8.08 9.25 -22.54
C SER A 76 -8.39 10.64 -22.00
N CYS A 77 -7.45 11.55 -22.13
CA CYS A 77 -7.69 12.96 -21.88
C CYS A 77 -7.03 13.85 -22.93
N ALA A 78 -7.54 15.07 -23.05
CA ALA A 78 -6.94 16.13 -23.85
C ALA A 78 -6.90 17.42 -23.03
N ASN A 79 -5.88 18.24 -23.29
CA ASN A 79 -5.76 19.57 -22.72
C ASN A 79 -6.04 20.58 -23.84
N GLU A 80 -7.00 21.44 -23.58
CA GLU A 80 -7.38 22.54 -24.47
C GLU A 80 -7.06 23.88 -23.79
N ASP A 81 -7.09 24.98 -24.54
CA ASP A 81 -6.63 26.28 -24.05
C ASP A 81 -7.28 26.73 -22.73
N LYS A 82 -8.54 26.40 -22.50
CA LYS A 82 -9.32 26.87 -21.36
C LYS A 82 -9.85 25.77 -20.45
N PHE A 83 -9.77 24.53 -20.84
CA PHE A 83 -10.30 23.39 -20.11
C PHE A 83 -9.57 22.10 -20.50
N ALA A 84 -9.69 21.11 -19.65
CA ALA A 84 -9.29 19.75 -19.94
C ALA A 84 -10.54 18.89 -20.19
N THR A 85 -10.43 17.95 -21.11
CA THR A 85 -11.45 16.93 -21.36
C THR A 85 -10.95 15.56 -20.95
N ILE A 86 -11.84 14.71 -20.49
CA ILE A 86 -11.58 13.31 -20.19
C ILE A 86 -12.70 12.46 -20.75
N LEU A 87 -12.33 11.43 -21.47
CA LEU A 87 -13.23 10.38 -21.91
C LEU A 87 -13.29 9.31 -20.81
N VAL A 88 -14.46 9.08 -20.27
CA VAL A 88 -14.71 8.04 -19.27
C VAL A 88 -15.59 6.95 -19.86
N ARG A 89 -15.32 5.70 -19.46
CA ARG A 89 -16.12 4.53 -19.81
C ARG A 89 -16.74 3.95 -18.56
N ASP A 90 -18.05 3.77 -18.58
CA ASP A 90 -18.77 2.97 -17.58
C ASP A 90 -18.45 1.48 -17.85
N ARG A 91 -17.93 0.79 -16.84
CA ARG A 91 -17.55 -0.62 -16.93
C ARG A 91 -18.72 -1.60 -16.94
N GLU A 92 -19.89 -1.17 -16.49
CA GLU A 92 -21.09 -2.01 -16.49
C GLU A 92 -21.79 -1.98 -17.84
N THR A 93 -21.95 -0.78 -18.40
CA THR A 93 -22.70 -0.58 -19.65
C THR A 93 -21.81 -0.48 -20.90
N ASN A 94 -20.48 -0.35 -20.72
CA ASN A 94 -19.52 -0.03 -21.77
C ASN A 94 -19.78 1.30 -22.50
N SER A 95 -20.72 2.11 -22.03
CA SER A 95 -20.98 3.42 -22.59
C SER A 95 -19.85 4.39 -22.26
N THR A 96 -19.61 5.34 -23.14
CA THR A 96 -18.59 6.39 -22.93
C THR A 96 -19.24 7.75 -22.81
N ALA A 97 -18.63 8.61 -22.01
CA ALA A 97 -19.02 10.00 -21.85
C ALA A 97 -17.79 10.92 -21.79
N GLU A 98 -17.90 12.10 -22.37
CA GLU A 98 -16.89 13.14 -22.24
C GLU A 98 -17.26 14.07 -21.09
N LEU A 99 -16.30 14.32 -20.21
CA LEU A 99 -16.41 15.28 -19.12
C LEU A 99 -15.42 16.42 -19.36
N ARG A 100 -15.81 17.64 -18.97
CA ARG A 100 -14.98 18.84 -19.08
C ARG A 100 -14.74 19.46 -17.71
N ALA A 101 -13.52 19.92 -17.47
CA ALA A 101 -13.13 20.60 -16.23
C ALA A 101 -12.07 21.65 -16.51
N ARG A 102 -11.95 22.65 -15.64
CA ARG A 102 -10.84 23.63 -15.72
C ARG A 102 -9.48 22.98 -15.48
N PHE A 103 -9.44 21.97 -14.62
CA PHE A 103 -8.25 21.22 -14.27
C PHE A 103 -8.57 19.73 -14.23
N LEU A 104 -7.62 18.91 -14.66
CA LEU A 104 -7.65 17.46 -14.54
C LEU A 104 -6.43 17.01 -13.74
N VAL A 105 -6.65 16.24 -12.68
CA VAL A 105 -5.59 15.69 -11.84
C VAL A 105 -5.60 14.17 -12.00
N GLY A 106 -4.49 13.61 -12.48
CA GLY A 106 -4.31 12.17 -12.65
C GLY A 106 -3.73 11.56 -11.37
N CYS A 107 -4.51 10.74 -10.68
CA CYS A 107 -4.10 9.94 -9.51
C CYS A 107 -4.19 8.44 -9.81
N ASP A 108 -3.98 8.04 -11.05
CA ASP A 108 -4.21 6.71 -11.60
C ASP A 108 -2.93 5.82 -11.60
N GLY A 109 -1.95 6.17 -10.77
CA GLY A 109 -0.80 5.34 -10.42
C GLY A 109 0.31 5.27 -11.48
N SER A 110 1.19 4.27 -11.34
CA SER A 110 2.39 4.12 -12.17
C SER A 110 2.10 3.91 -13.66
N HIS A 111 0.98 3.30 -13.98
CA HIS A 111 0.51 3.07 -15.36
C HIS A 111 -0.48 4.13 -15.84
N SER A 112 -0.40 5.34 -15.29
CA SER A 112 -1.31 6.45 -15.52
C SER A 112 -1.63 6.67 -17.00
N VAL A 113 -2.92 6.60 -17.33
CA VAL A 113 -3.46 6.97 -18.64
C VAL A 113 -3.38 8.50 -18.80
N ILE A 114 -3.69 9.24 -17.75
CA ILE A 114 -3.68 10.71 -17.76
C ILE A 114 -2.29 11.24 -18.07
N ARG A 115 -1.25 10.71 -17.40
CA ARG A 115 0.14 11.09 -17.66
C ARG A 115 0.52 10.86 -19.13
N ARG A 116 0.21 9.67 -19.67
CA ARG A 116 0.52 9.34 -21.08
C ARG A 116 -0.23 10.23 -22.05
N SER A 117 -1.52 10.46 -21.83
CA SER A 117 -2.32 11.35 -22.67
C SER A 117 -1.83 12.80 -22.66
N ALA A 118 -1.24 13.24 -21.53
CA ALA A 118 -0.63 14.56 -21.41
C ALA A 118 0.82 14.62 -21.95
N ASN A 119 1.34 13.54 -22.54
CA ASN A 119 2.73 13.44 -23.02
C ASN A 119 3.79 13.70 -21.94
N ILE A 120 3.49 13.40 -20.70
CA ILE A 120 4.44 13.53 -19.58
C ILE A 120 5.26 12.25 -19.51
N SER A 121 6.56 12.38 -19.76
CA SER A 121 7.51 11.27 -19.68
C SER A 121 7.72 10.83 -18.22
N GLN A 122 8.11 9.58 -18.06
CA GLN A 122 8.51 9.03 -16.76
C GLN A 122 9.89 8.40 -16.89
N THR A 123 10.79 8.81 -16.01
CA THR A 123 12.06 8.12 -15.86
C THR A 123 11.87 7.00 -14.83
N MET A 124 12.26 5.81 -15.19
CA MET A 124 12.27 4.65 -14.29
C MET A 124 13.71 4.26 -14.03
N ASN A 125 14.03 4.03 -12.76
CA ASN A 125 15.28 3.35 -12.42
C ASN A 125 15.03 1.84 -12.51
N ASP A 126 15.95 1.15 -13.14
CA ASP A 126 15.93 -0.31 -13.17
C ASP A 126 16.25 -0.84 -11.77
N HIS A 127 15.36 -1.66 -11.26
CA HIS A 127 15.64 -2.49 -10.10
C HIS A 127 16.17 -3.84 -10.59
N ASP A 128 17.24 -4.28 -9.99
CA ASP A 128 17.85 -5.58 -10.28
C ASP A 128 17.03 -6.76 -9.74
N ARG A 129 16.04 -6.49 -8.89
CA ARG A 129 15.18 -7.50 -8.27
C ARG A 129 13.69 -7.16 -8.41
N LYS A 130 12.93 -8.22 -8.64
CA LYS A 130 11.47 -8.17 -8.56
C LYS A 130 11.05 -8.29 -7.11
N MET A 131 10.07 -7.49 -6.69
CA MET A 131 9.49 -7.57 -5.36
C MET A 131 8.13 -8.27 -5.43
N ALA A 132 7.92 -9.24 -4.55
CA ALA A 132 6.62 -9.89 -4.39
C ALA A 132 5.92 -9.36 -3.13
N LEU A 133 4.61 -9.17 -3.24
CA LEU A 133 3.73 -8.88 -2.12
C LEU A 133 2.72 -10.02 -1.99
N VAL A 134 2.70 -10.66 -0.84
CA VAL A 134 1.75 -11.72 -0.49
C VAL A 134 0.96 -11.26 0.72
N VAL A 135 -0.37 -11.35 0.65
CA VAL A 135 -1.24 -11.16 1.81
C VAL A 135 -1.72 -12.54 2.25
N PHE A 136 -1.66 -12.81 3.54
CA PHE A 136 -1.99 -14.10 4.09
C PHE A 136 -2.66 -13.96 5.46
N ARG A 137 -3.29 -15.02 5.92
CA ARG A 137 -3.88 -15.10 7.26
C ARG A 137 -3.11 -16.09 8.09
N SER A 138 -2.67 -15.65 9.28
CA SER A 138 -2.01 -16.50 10.26
C SER A 138 -2.38 -16.02 11.67
N PRO A 139 -3.34 -16.69 12.32
CA PRO A 139 -3.70 -16.37 13.69
C PRO A 139 -2.57 -16.70 14.67
N ASP A 140 -1.70 -17.65 14.34
CA ASP A 140 -0.63 -18.13 15.21
C ASP A 140 0.61 -17.23 15.16
N LEU A 141 0.77 -16.39 14.14
CA LEU A 141 1.96 -15.53 13.99
C LEU A 141 2.07 -14.51 15.11
N ASP A 142 0.95 -14.02 15.65
CA ASP A 142 0.95 -13.16 16.82
C ASP A 142 1.53 -13.84 18.05
N GLN A 143 1.23 -15.12 18.24
CA GLN A 143 1.77 -15.91 19.34
C GLN A 143 3.27 -16.19 19.14
N LEU A 144 3.69 -16.55 17.91
CA LEU A 144 5.10 -16.76 17.58
C LEU A 144 5.95 -15.52 17.82
N LEU A 145 5.40 -14.34 17.54
CA LEU A 145 6.09 -13.06 17.71
C LEU A 145 5.89 -12.43 19.10
N SER A 146 5.21 -13.11 20.02
CA SER A 146 4.86 -12.56 21.35
C SER A 146 6.07 -12.24 22.24
N GLU A 147 7.20 -12.91 22.04
CA GLU A 147 8.44 -12.65 22.76
C GLU A 147 9.22 -11.45 22.21
N LEU A 148 8.87 -11.00 21.02
CA LEU A 148 9.47 -9.81 20.42
C LEU A 148 8.72 -8.54 20.85
N PRO A 149 9.40 -7.39 20.86
CA PRO A 149 8.71 -6.11 21.06
C PRO A 149 7.59 -5.93 20.05
N PHE A 150 6.37 -5.66 20.52
CA PHE A 150 5.23 -5.44 19.65
C PHE A 150 5.54 -4.35 18.63
N SER A 151 5.37 -4.68 17.35
CA SER A 151 5.69 -3.81 16.22
C SER A 151 4.65 -3.95 15.11
N ALA A 152 4.46 -2.87 14.36
CA ALA A 152 3.55 -2.89 13.21
C ALA A 152 4.10 -3.73 12.06
N PHE A 153 5.42 -3.81 11.98
CA PHE A 153 6.13 -4.57 10.95
C PHE A 153 7.51 -5.04 11.45
N TYR A 154 8.03 -6.03 10.76
CA TYR A 154 9.28 -6.70 11.04
C TYR A 154 10.08 -6.83 9.75
N ASN A 155 11.36 -6.51 9.80
CA ASN A 155 12.30 -6.72 8.70
C ASN A 155 13.24 -7.87 9.06
N ALA A 156 13.29 -8.91 8.26
CA ALA A 156 14.34 -9.91 8.34
C ALA A 156 15.48 -9.49 7.41
N LEU A 157 16.62 -9.14 8.01
CA LEU A 157 17.83 -8.67 7.33
C LEU A 157 18.77 -9.86 7.11
N ASP A 158 18.82 -10.39 5.91
CA ASP A 158 19.73 -11.48 5.55
C ASP A 158 20.83 -10.97 4.61
N PRO A 159 22.12 -11.14 4.94
CA PRO A 159 23.22 -10.77 4.06
C PRO A 159 23.14 -11.38 2.64
N LYS A 160 22.50 -12.54 2.50
CA LYS A 160 22.27 -13.18 1.19
C LYS A 160 21.36 -12.37 0.27
N LEU A 161 20.62 -11.43 0.82
CA LEU A 161 19.74 -10.53 0.06
C LEU A 161 20.45 -9.25 -0.45
N GLU A 162 21.76 -9.11 -0.17
CA GLU A 162 22.60 -8.05 -0.73
C GLU A 162 22.02 -6.62 -0.58
N GLY A 163 21.54 -6.32 0.62
CA GLY A 163 20.94 -5.02 0.95
C GLY A 163 19.42 -4.96 0.83
N TYR A 164 18.78 -5.98 0.27
CA TYR A 164 17.34 -6.17 0.37
C TYR A 164 16.98 -6.84 1.69
N TRP A 165 15.69 -6.83 2.02
CA TRP A 165 15.15 -7.45 3.23
C TRP A 165 13.80 -8.08 2.96
N LYS A 166 13.42 -9.03 3.79
CA LYS A 166 12.08 -9.57 3.85
C LYS A 166 11.27 -8.74 4.84
N PHE A 167 10.10 -8.30 4.44
CA PHE A 167 9.26 -7.37 5.18
C PHE A 167 7.92 -8.02 5.52
N VAL A 168 7.67 -8.23 6.80
CA VAL A 168 6.41 -8.80 7.32
C VAL A 168 5.71 -7.73 8.13
N GLY A 169 4.43 -7.55 7.90
CA GLY A 169 3.66 -6.57 8.66
C GLY A 169 2.19 -6.96 8.83
N ARG A 170 1.57 -6.34 9.82
CA ARG A 170 0.15 -6.52 10.08
C ARG A 170 -0.66 -5.71 9.08
N VAL A 171 -1.65 -6.33 8.44
CA VAL A 171 -2.67 -5.61 7.69
C VAL A 171 -3.71 -5.07 8.67
N ASN A 172 -4.17 -5.91 9.60
CA ASN A 172 -5.12 -5.56 10.65
C ASN A 172 -4.81 -6.30 11.96
N SER A 173 -5.69 -6.14 12.96
CA SER A 173 -5.59 -6.82 14.25
C SER A 173 -6.19 -8.23 14.25
N ASP A 174 -6.73 -8.70 13.12
CA ASP A 174 -7.51 -9.93 13.02
C ASP A 174 -6.71 -11.08 12.40
N GLY A 175 -5.38 -11.01 12.47
CA GLY A 175 -4.47 -12.04 11.99
C GLY A 175 -4.24 -12.01 10.47
N GLU A 176 -4.51 -10.89 9.82
CA GLU A 176 -4.11 -10.67 8.43
C GLU A 176 -2.75 -9.96 8.38
N TRP A 177 -1.88 -10.54 7.56
CA TRP A 177 -0.49 -10.14 7.42
C TRP A 177 -0.13 -9.92 5.96
N PHE A 178 0.88 -9.12 5.73
CA PHE A 178 1.53 -9.03 4.43
C PHE A 178 3.00 -9.46 4.54
N PHE A 179 3.49 -10.05 3.48
CA PHE A 179 4.89 -10.38 3.26
C PHE A 179 5.36 -9.73 1.96
N HIS A 180 6.38 -8.91 2.05
CA HIS A 180 6.96 -8.22 0.90
C HIS A 180 8.46 -8.51 0.86
N ALA A 181 8.91 -9.14 -0.22
CA ALA A 181 10.29 -9.62 -0.30
C ALA A 181 10.81 -9.68 -1.75
N PRO A 182 12.14 -9.60 -1.95
CA PRO A 182 12.73 -9.77 -3.26
C PRO A 182 12.59 -11.22 -3.72
N VAL A 183 12.28 -11.38 -5.00
CA VAL A 183 12.21 -12.69 -5.67
C VAL A 183 13.00 -12.64 -6.98
N PRO A 184 13.38 -13.80 -7.55
CA PRO A 184 14.01 -13.83 -8.87
C PRO A 184 13.17 -13.11 -9.94
N GLN A 185 13.82 -12.49 -10.91
CA GLN A 185 13.14 -11.74 -11.98
C GLN A 185 12.12 -12.58 -12.75
N ASN A 186 12.40 -13.88 -12.93
CA ASN A 186 11.54 -14.82 -13.62
C ASN A 186 10.51 -15.51 -12.70
N ALA A 187 10.44 -15.13 -11.42
CA ALA A 187 9.46 -15.70 -10.49
C ALA A 187 8.03 -15.35 -10.89
N THR A 188 7.18 -16.34 -10.90
CA THR A 188 5.73 -16.26 -11.13
C THR A 188 5.00 -17.05 -10.07
N LYS A 189 3.68 -16.89 -10.00
CA LYS A 189 2.84 -17.70 -9.09
C LYS A 189 2.92 -19.21 -9.33
N ASP A 190 3.33 -19.62 -10.53
CA ASP A 190 3.32 -21.02 -10.97
C ASP A 190 4.70 -21.71 -10.82
N ASN A 191 5.78 -20.92 -10.70
CA ASN A 191 7.15 -21.45 -10.66
C ASN A 191 7.96 -21.08 -9.41
N PHE A 192 7.37 -20.38 -8.45
CA PHE A 192 8.04 -19.95 -7.23
C PHE A 192 7.23 -20.36 -6.00
N ASP A 193 7.88 -21.05 -5.05
CA ASP A 193 7.26 -21.47 -3.79
C ASP A 193 7.19 -20.31 -2.79
N PHE A 194 6.18 -19.48 -2.92
CA PHE A 194 5.93 -18.37 -1.99
C PHE A 194 5.64 -18.82 -0.55
N PRO A 195 4.87 -19.90 -0.29
CA PRO A 195 4.69 -20.42 1.07
C PRO A 195 6.00 -20.84 1.71
N GLY A 196 6.81 -21.64 1.03
CA GLY A 196 8.12 -22.06 1.54
C GLY A 196 9.02 -20.87 1.82
N TYR A 197 9.06 -19.89 0.93
CA TYR A 197 9.86 -18.68 1.10
C TYR A 197 9.42 -17.83 2.30
N LEU A 198 8.12 -17.79 2.60
CA LEU A 198 7.58 -17.15 3.80
C LEU A 198 7.98 -17.93 5.07
N HIS A 199 7.89 -19.26 5.04
CA HIS A 199 8.24 -20.12 6.19
C HIS A 199 9.73 -20.05 6.57
N GLU A 200 10.61 -19.75 5.62
CA GLU A 200 12.04 -19.51 5.87
C GLU A 200 12.35 -18.15 6.50
N THR A 201 11.33 -17.31 6.70
CA THR A 201 11.52 -15.93 7.22
C THR A 201 11.41 -15.89 8.71
#